data_1d7e4f97dcbea0269f60a9ceda41a026
#
_entry.id   1d7e4f97dcbea0269f60a9ceda41a026
#
_cell.length_a   1.000
_cell.length_b   1.000
_cell.length_c   1.000
_cell.angle_alpha   90.00
_cell.angle_beta   90.00
_cell.angle_gamma   90.00
#
_symmetry.space_group_name_H-M   'P 1'
#
loop_
_entity.id
_entity.type
_entity.pdbx_description
1 polymer ?
#
loop_
_entity_poly.entity_id
_entity_poly.type
_entity_poly.pdbx_seq_one_letter_code
_entity_poly.pdbx_strand_id
1 'polypeptide(L)'
;MNPPLEFLRRVLYIVIENISVRRKRKMEYSEIYKSKLLSAADVAAQVRSGWVLGMDAAPTQTSAVMAAVAEKVRNSDVTGVKVHFMLDGYPHAFLADNSLDGKMNGVSWFSSAGARKAVNGGYCDLIPAYYRDMPARIREKYEYDAYCVAVSPMDSHGYFSLATTSSYSEGMIDKAKRIFVEVNKYQPRCLCGTQLHVSRLAGIVENDHPMPTLTPAAPDAVSTAIGNLIAERIPDGACIQLGIGAIPDATGLALMSKHDLGIHTEMFTDSMVDLLACGAVNNSKKQIHRNKSVATFAFGSQKIYDFINDNPAIEILPVDYVNDPAVICRNDNMMSINAAIEVDLFGQVCAESIGTKHMSGTGGQADYVRGACQSRGGKSFIAFSSTTKGLSKIRSTLTEGAIVTTSKNDVDYIVTEYGMAHLRGEPLSSRARQLIAIAHPDFRDELTFEAKKRGIMV
;
A
#
# COMPACT_ATOMS: atom_id res chain seq x y z
N MET A 1 -45.77 -38.22 5.50
CA MET A 1 -45.90 -38.73 4.12
C MET A 1 -44.51 -38.76 3.51
N ASN A 2 -44.03 -39.90 3.10
CA ASN A 2 -42.76 -40.02 2.38
C ASN A 2 -42.94 -39.43 0.97
N PRO A 3 -41.96 -38.63 0.44
CA PRO A 3 -42.08 -38.10 -0.90
C PRO A 3 -42.15 -39.24 -1.93
N PRO A 4 -42.90 -39.06 -3.03
CA PRO A 4 -43.03 -40.11 -4.05
C PRO A 4 -41.66 -40.51 -4.61
N LEU A 5 -41.48 -41.82 -4.87
CA LEU A 5 -40.23 -42.40 -5.41
C LEU A 5 -39.73 -41.64 -6.67
N GLU A 6 -40.64 -41.12 -7.46
CA GLU A 6 -40.39 -40.38 -8.68
C GLU A 6 -39.76 -38.99 -8.39
N PHE A 7 -40.15 -38.32 -7.31
CA PHE A 7 -39.54 -37.06 -6.85
C PHE A 7 -38.08 -37.31 -6.40
N LEU A 8 -37.83 -38.36 -5.62
CA LEU A 8 -36.48 -38.74 -5.19
C LEU A 8 -35.58 -39.11 -6.38
N ARG A 9 -36.09 -39.78 -7.39
CA ARG A 9 -35.36 -40.08 -8.63
C ARG A 9 -35.01 -38.81 -9.41
N ARG A 10 -35.92 -37.84 -9.55
CA ARG A 10 -35.64 -36.55 -10.20
C ARG A 10 -34.61 -35.73 -9.45
N VAL A 11 -34.71 -35.67 -8.11
CA VAL A 11 -33.73 -34.96 -7.29
C VAL A 11 -32.36 -35.61 -7.42
N LEU A 12 -32.28 -36.94 -7.39
CA LEU A 12 -31.04 -37.69 -7.55
C LEU A 12 -30.41 -37.48 -8.94
N TYR A 13 -31.25 -37.47 -10.00
CA TYR A 13 -30.80 -37.21 -11.37
C TYR A 13 -30.21 -35.79 -11.50
N ILE A 14 -30.90 -34.77 -10.98
CA ILE A 14 -30.42 -33.37 -10.97
C ILE A 14 -29.11 -33.25 -10.17
N VAL A 15 -28.98 -33.94 -9.06
CA VAL A 15 -27.76 -33.92 -8.24
C VAL A 15 -26.60 -34.59 -8.99
N ILE A 16 -26.82 -35.73 -9.61
CA ILE A 16 -25.79 -36.43 -10.40
C ILE A 16 -25.37 -35.64 -11.62
N GLU A 17 -26.32 -35.04 -12.33
CA GLU A 17 -26.05 -34.19 -13.49
C GLU A 17 -25.24 -32.94 -13.09
N ASN A 18 -25.62 -32.27 -12.01
CA ASN A 18 -24.87 -31.15 -11.46
C ASN A 18 -23.46 -31.54 -11.00
N ILE A 19 -23.28 -32.69 -10.41
CA ILE A 19 -21.96 -33.26 -10.03
C ILE A 19 -21.12 -33.55 -11.28
N SER A 20 -21.71 -34.11 -12.31
CA SER A 20 -21.00 -34.43 -13.57
C SER A 20 -20.59 -33.13 -14.33
N VAL A 21 -21.46 -32.14 -14.39
CA VAL A 21 -21.17 -30.83 -14.99
C VAL A 21 -20.08 -30.09 -14.20
N ARG A 22 -20.12 -30.11 -12.85
CA ARG A 22 -19.06 -29.54 -12.00
C ARG A 22 -17.72 -30.25 -12.19
N ARG A 23 -17.72 -31.58 -12.30
CA ARG A 23 -16.50 -32.39 -12.59
C ARG A 23 -15.92 -32.07 -13.97
N LYS A 24 -16.76 -31.96 -15.00
CA LYS A 24 -16.32 -31.58 -16.36
C LYS A 24 -15.70 -30.18 -16.36
N ARG A 25 -16.34 -29.15 -15.74
CA ARG A 25 -15.79 -27.79 -15.65
C ARG A 25 -14.48 -27.75 -14.87
N LYS A 26 -14.36 -28.49 -13.76
CA LYS A 26 -13.11 -28.57 -12.99
C LYS A 26 -11.97 -29.23 -13.76
N MET A 27 -12.25 -30.23 -14.57
CA MET A 27 -11.26 -30.85 -15.46
C MET A 27 -10.84 -29.87 -16.58
N GLU A 28 -11.80 -29.10 -17.13
CA GLU A 28 -11.54 -28.11 -18.16
C GLU A 28 -10.56 -27.01 -17.68
N TYR A 29 -10.76 -26.42 -16.50
CA TYR A 29 -9.84 -25.40 -15.96
C TYR A 29 -8.45 -25.96 -15.63
N SER A 30 -8.37 -27.18 -15.15
CA SER A 30 -7.11 -27.87 -14.90
C SER A 30 -6.35 -28.15 -16.22
N GLU A 31 -7.05 -28.48 -17.29
CA GLU A 31 -6.45 -28.69 -18.60
C GLU A 31 -5.94 -27.36 -19.20
N ILE A 32 -6.75 -26.27 -19.10
CA ILE A 32 -6.31 -24.94 -19.50
C ILE A 32 -5.07 -24.52 -18.70
N TYR A 33 -5.07 -24.72 -17.38
CA TYR A 33 -3.93 -24.43 -16.52
C TYR A 33 -2.68 -25.15 -17.02
N LYS A 34 -2.74 -26.47 -17.20
CA LYS A 34 -1.62 -27.29 -17.68
C LYS A 34 -1.11 -26.86 -19.04
N SER A 35 -2.03 -26.47 -19.95
CA SER A 35 -1.65 -26.01 -21.31
C SER A 35 -0.93 -24.66 -21.32
N LYS A 36 -1.01 -23.89 -20.22
CA LYS A 36 -0.37 -22.57 -20.07
C LYS A 36 0.88 -22.59 -19.19
N LEU A 37 1.27 -23.78 -18.67
CA LEU A 37 2.49 -23.89 -17.87
C LEU A 37 3.71 -23.55 -18.70
N LEU A 38 4.55 -22.68 -18.14
CA LEU A 38 5.81 -22.23 -18.70
C LEU A 38 6.86 -22.22 -17.58
N SER A 39 8.13 -22.36 -17.97
CA SER A 39 9.22 -21.98 -17.08
C SER A 39 9.40 -20.46 -17.06
N ALA A 40 10.04 -19.92 -16.03
CA ALA A 40 10.44 -18.52 -16.00
C ALA A 40 11.34 -18.13 -17.20
N ALA A 41 12.18 -19.06 -17.66
CA ALA A 41 13.01 -18.89 -18.83
C ALA A 41 12.19 -18.79 -20.15
N ASP A 42 11.08 -19.55 -20.27
CA ASP A 42 10.18 -19.47 -21.43
C ASP A 42 9.48 -18.11 -21.50
N VAL A 43 9.10 -17.55 -20.35
CA VAL A 43 8.54 -16.19 -20.27
C VAL A 43 9.60 -15.17 -20.67
N ALA A 44 10.81 -15.27 -20.10
CA ALA A 44 11.91 -14.40 -20.41
C ALA A 44 12.32 -14.46 -21.90
N ALA A 45 12.25 -15.67 -22.53
CA ALA A 45 12.58 -15.86 -23.95
C ALA A 45 11.69 -15.00 -24.88
N GLN A 46 10.50 -14.62 -24.46
CA GLN A 46 9.58 -13.78 -25.24
C GLN A 46 9.92 -12.29 -25.20
N VAL A 47 10.68 -11.84 -24.18
CA VAL A 47 11.01 -10.42 -23.98
C VAL A 47 11.92 -9.93 -25.12
N ARG A 48 11.63 -8.74 -25.64
CA ARG A 48 12.34 -8.10 -26.76
C ARG A 48 12.79 -6.70 -26.36
N SER A 49 13.71 -6.14 -27.13
CA SER A 49 14.15 -4.76 -26.94
C SER A 49 12.98 -3.78 -26.98
N GLY A 50 13.02 -2.81 -26.06
CA GLY A 50 12.00 -1.78 -25.94
C GLY A 50 10.70 -2.21 -25.24
N TRP A 51 10.58 -3.47 -24.75
CA TRP A 51 9.38 -3.90 -24.03
C TRP A 51 9.19 -3.12 -22.72
N VAL A 52 7.93 -2.83 -22.42
CA VAL A 52 7.48 -2.28 -21.15
C VAL A 52 6.77 -3.38 -20.37
N LEU A 53 7.33 -3.73 -19.22
CA LEU A 53 6.81 -4.72 -18.31
C LEU A 53 6.09 -4.01 -17.15
N GLY A 54 4.91 -4.45 -16.80
CA GLY A 54 4.22 -4.08 -15.57
C GLY A 54 4.46 -5.14 -14.51
N MET A 55 4.69 -4.71 -13.26
CA MET A 55 4.80 -5.57 -12.09
C MET A 55 3.95 -4.97 -10.96
N ASP A 56 3.41 -5.81 -10.09
CA ASP A 56 2.60 -5.35 -8.97
C ASP A 56 3.45 -4.86 -7.79
N ALA A 57 2.78 -4.49 -6.68
CA ALA A 57 3.44 -3.97 -5.50
C ALA A 57 3.88 -5.08 -4.53
N ALA A 58 5.00 -4.87 -3.86
CA ALA A 58 5.49 -5.61 -2.69
C ALA A 58 5.36 -7.16 -2.81
N PRO A 59 4.58 -7.87 -1.94
CA PRO A 59 4.64 -9.33 -1.89
C PRO A 59 4.09 -10.04 -3.13
N THR A 60 3.38 -9.34 -4.02
CA THR A 60 2.84 -9.92 -5.25
C THR A 60 3.71 -9.67 -6.49
N GLN A 61 4.93 -9.17 -6.29
CA GLN A 61 5.92 -9.09 -7.35
C GLN A 61 6.44 -10.49 -7.71
N THR A 62 6.71 -10.69 -9.02
CA THR A 62 7.27 -11.95 -9.50
C THR A 62 8.79 -11.97 -9.28
N SER A 63 9.28 -12.98 -8.57
CA SER A 63 10.71 -13.12 -8.27
C SER A 63 11.44 -13.93 -9.34
N ALA A 64 10.95 -15.11 -9.71
CA ALA A 64 11.59 -15.99 -10.69
C ALA A 64 11.51 -15.43 -12.11
N VAL A 65 10.34 -14.90 -12.51
CA VAL A 65 10.16 -14.30 -13.84
C VAL A 65 11.09 -13.11 -14.03
N MET A 66 11.16 -12.18 -13.07
CA MET A 66 12.03 -11.02 -13.18
C MET A 66 13.52 -11.37 -13.14
N ALA A 67 13.91 -12.38 -12.35
CA ALA A 67 15.28 -12.89 -12.35
C ALA A 67 15.67 -13.47 -13.73
N ALA A 68 14.78 -14.28 -14.32
CA ALA A 68 15.02 -14.87 -15.65
C ALA A 68 15.07 -13.79 -16.76
N VAL A 69 14.22 -12.76 -16.68
CA VAL A 69 14.25 -11.62 -17.61
C VAL A 69 15.57 -10.86 -17.49
N ALA A 70 16.01 -10.56 -16.27
CA ALA A 70 17.28 -9.89 -16.03
C ALA A 70 18.48 -10.70 -16.57
N GLU A 71 18.47 -12.02 -16.37
CA GLU A 71 19.49 -12.94 -16.90
C GLU A 71 19.53 -12.92 -18.44
N LYS A 72 18.37 -13.03 -19.10
CA LYS A 72 18.27 -12.93 -20.56
C LYS A 72 18.81 -11.60 -21.07
N VAL A 73 18.38 -10.48 -20.47
CA VAL A 73 18.82 -9.14 -20.90
C VAL A 73 20.34 -9.00 -20.74
N ARG A 74 20.91 -9.51 -19.66
CA ARG A 74 22.36 -9.49 -19.41
C ARG A 74 23.14 -10.23 -20.50
N ASN A 75 22.64 -11.39 -20.90
CA ASN A 75 23.34 -12.35 -21.78
C ASN A 75 22.93 -12.25 -23.27
N SER A 76 22.23 -11.17 -23.68
CA SER A 76 21.78 -10.98 -25.06
C SER A 76 21.87 -9.52 -25.48
N ASP A 77 21.51 -9.26 -26.75
CA ASP A 77 21.42 -7.91 -27.34
C ASP A 77 20.11 -7.19 -27.04
N VAL A 78 19.28 -7.75 -26.15
CA VAL A 78 18.03 -7.10 -25.72
C VAL A 78 18.37 -5.87 -24.88
N THR A 79 17.78 -4.72 -25.26
CA THR A 79 18.02 -3.43 -24.62
C THR A 79 16.73 -2.62 -24.50
N GLY A 80 16.75 -1.58 -23.64
CA GLY A 80 15.63 -0.64 -23.49
C GLY A 80 14.40 -1.24 -22.84
N VAL A 81 14.53 -2.36 -22.12
CA VAL A 81 13.42 -2.93 -21.33
C VAL A 81 13.12 -2.03 -20.13
N LYS A 82 11.86 -1.65 -19.95
CA LYS A 82 11.41 -0.89 -18.79
C LYS A 82 10.52 -1.75 -17.89
N VAL A 83 10.70 -1.64 -16.58
CA VAL A 83 9.88 -2.33 -15.60
C VAL A 83 9.17 -1.30 -14.73
N HIS A 84 7.85 -1.18 -14.88
CA HIS A 84 7.02 -0.33 -14.05
C HIS A 84 6.58 -1.10 -12.81
N PHE A 85 6.80 -0.53 -11.64
CA PHE A 85 6.51 -1.17 -10.36
C PHE A 85 6.30 -0.13 -9.25
N MET A 86 5.86 -0.59 -8.09
CA MET A 86 5.78 0.20 -6.86
C MET A 86 6.18 -0.68 -5.68
N LEU A 87 6.87 -0.10 -4.68
CA LEU A 87 7.16 -0.75 -3.40
C LEU A 87 7.80 -2.14 -3.58
N ASP A 88 9.11 -2.19 -3.80
CA ASP A 88 9.85 -3.42 -4.02
C ASP A 88 9.75 -4.38 -2.81
N GLY A 89 9.31 -5.60 -3.08
CA GLY A 89 9.24 -6.69 -2.09
C GLY A 89 10.42 -7.67 -2.19
N TYR A 90 11.19 -7.60 -3.28
CA TYR A 90 12.31 -8.48 -3.58
C TYR A 90 13.52 -7.69 -4.08
N PRO A 91 14.74 -8.23 -3.92
CA PRO A 91 15.97 -7.61 -4.46
C PRO A 91 16.04 -7.84 -5.98
N HIS A 92 15.40 -6.99 -6.75
CA HIS A 92 15.41 -7.09 -8.21
C HIS A 92 16.73 -6.61 -8.82
N ALA A 93 17.30 -7.39 -9.76
CA ALA A 93 18.58 -7.10 -10.40
C ALA A 93 18.57 -5.73 -11.10
N PHE A 94 17.48 -5.34 -11.76
CA PHE A 94 17.39 -4.05 -12.46
C PHE A 94 17.47 -2.80 -11.55
N LEU A 95 17.45 -2.99 -10.22
CA LEU A 95 17.64 -1.91 -9.23
C LEU A 95 19.07 -1.85 -8.66
N ALA A 96 19.88 -2.90 -8.84
CA ALA A 96 21.16 -3.04 -8.15
C ALA A 96 22.33 -3.47 -9.05
N ASP A 97 22.06 -4.06 -10.21
CA ASP A 97 23.07 -4.60 -11.10
C ASP A 97 23.39 -3.60 -12.22
N ASN A 98 24.52 -2.94 -12.11
CA ASN A 98 24.99 -1.95 -13.10
C ASN A 98 25.22 -2.54 -14.51
N SER A 99 25.35 -3.87 -14.65
CA SER A 99 25.47 -4.51 -15.99
C SER A 99 24.17 -4.46 -16.80
N LEU A 100 23.07 -4.12 -16.15
CA LEU A 100 21.75 -3.94 -16.76
C LEU A 100 21.43 -2.47 -17.07
N ASP A 101 22.29 -1.53 -16.69
CA ASP A 101 22.07 -0.10 -16.95
C ASP A 101 21.96 0.18 -18.46
N GLY A 102 20.92 0.94 -18.84
CA GLY A 102 20.56 1.18 -20.24
C GLY A 102 19.94 -0.01 -20.98
N LYS A 103 20.05 -1.24 -20.43
CA LYS A 103 19.43 -2.45 -21.00
C LYS A 103 18.08 -2.77 -20.38
N MET A 104 17.99 -2.69 -19.03
CA MET A 104 16.76 -2.95 -18.27
C MET A 104 16.69 -1.97 -17.08
N ASN A 105 15.77 -1.03 -17.13
CA ASN A 105 15.65 0.03 -16.13
C ASN A 105 14.30 -0.01 -15.42
N GLY A 106 14.31 0.29 -14.12
CA GLY A 106 13.10 0.47 -13.33
C GLY A 106 12.41 1.80 -13.61
N VAL A 107 11.10 1.80 -13.52
CA VAL A 107 10.24 3.00 -13.47
C VAL A 107 9.32 2.83 -12.27
N SER A 108 9.65 3.50 -11.19
CA SER A 108 8.95 3.35 -9.92
C SER A 108 7.88 4.42 -9.72
N TRP A 109 6.78 4.04 -9.07
CA TRP A 109 5.76 4.97 -8.60
C TRP A 109 5.96 5.36 -7.13
N PHE A 110 6.91 4.70 -6.44
CA PHE A 110 7.23 4.97 -5.04
C PHE A 110 8.67 4.51 -4.73
N SER A 111 9.53 5.45 -4.35
CA SER A 111 10.93 5.16 -4.03
C SER A 111 11.04 4.46 -2.67
N SER A 112 10.87 3.14 -2.66
CA SER A 112 11.05 2.28 -1.49
C SER A 112 12.54 2.05 -1.16
N ALA A 113 12.82 1.34 -0.10
CA ALA A 113 14.19 1.16 0.41
C ALA A 113 15.14 0.55 -0.64
N GLY A 114 14.69 -0.46 -1.41
CA GLY A 114 15.50 -1.10 -2.45
C GLY A 114 15.66 -0.23 -3.69
N ALA A 115 14.60 0.49 -4.11
CA ALA A 115 14.65 1.38 -5.28
C ALA A 115 15.38 2.70 -5.02
N ARG A 116 15.48 3.15 -3.75
CA ARG A 116 15.99 4.48 -3.38
C ARG A 116 17.38 4.80 -3.94
N LYS A 117 18.29 3.83 -3.90
CA LYS A 117 19.64 4.01 -4.44
C LYS A 117 19.58 4.20 -5.96
N ALA A 118 18.80 3.40 -6.66
CA ALA A 118 18.65 3.46 -8.12
C ALA A 118 17.98 4.78 -8.55
N VAL A 119 16.92 5.22 -7.86
CA VAL A 119 16.23 6.49 -8.13
C VAL A 119 17.18 7.68 -7.94
N ASN A 120 17.87 7.78 -6.81
CA ASN A 120 18.80 8.88 -6.56
C ASN A 120 20.08 8.82 -7.41
N GLY A 121 20.40 7.66 -7.98
CA GLY A 121 21.53 7.45 -8.91
C GLY A 121 21.18 7.64 -10.39
N GLY A 122 19.90 7.88 -10.72
CA GLY A 122 19.44 8.04 -12.11
C GLY A 122 19.27 6.73 -12.89
N TYR A 123 19.35 5.57 -12.23
CA TYR A 123 19.16 4.24 -12.87
C TYR A 123 17.71 3.77 -12.87
N CYS A 124 16.86 4.42 -12.08
CA CYS A 124 15.43 4.16 -12.00
C CYS A 124 14.68 5.49 -12.05
N ASP A 125 13.74 5.61 -12.96
CA ASP A 125 12.84 6.77 -13.02
C ASP A 125 11.82 6.71 -11.88
N LEU A 126 11.33 7.90 -11.46
CA LEU A 126 10.26 8.04 -10.49
C LEU A 126 9.09 8.81 -11.12
N ILE A 127 7.89 8.22 -11.09
CA ILE A 127 6.65 8.86 -11.55
C ILE A 127 5.91 9.41 -10.33
N PRO A 128 5.82 10.74 -10.15
CA PRO A 128 5.05 11.32 -9.07
C PRO A 128 3.55 11.19 -9.35
N ALA A 129 2.81 10.64 -8.40
CA ALA A 129 1.36 10.55 -8.45
C ALA A 129 0.77 10.39 -7.04
N TYR A 130 -0.45 10.86 -6.82
CA TYR A 130 -1.26 10.35 -5.72
C TYR A 130 -1.56 8.87 -5.97
N TYR A 131 -1.50 8.06 -4.92
CA TYR A 131 -1.65 6.62 -5.10
C TYR A 131 -3.00 6.23 -5.73
N ARG A 132 -4.08 6.90 -5.34
CA ARG A 132 -5.41 6.69 -5.93
C ARG A 132 -5.47 6.96 -7.44
N ASP A 133 -4.61 7.85 -7.95
CA ASP A 133 -4.63 8.25 -9.36
C ASP A 133 -3.86 7.27 -10.26
N MET A 134 -3.06 6.36 -9.69
CA MET A 134 -2.21 5.45 -10.48
C MET A 134 -2.98 4.63 -11.52
N PRO A 135 -4.11 3.95 -11.21
CA PRO A 135 -4.84 3.18 -12.22
C PRO A 135 -5.28 4.03 -13.40
N ALA A 136 -5.75 5.25 -13.15
CA ALA A 136 -6.15 6.19 -14.20
C ALA A 136 -4.95 6.64 -15.04
N ARG A 137 -3.82 7.00 -14.41
CA ARG A 137 -2.60 7.41 -15.12
C ARG A 137 -2.01 6.27 -15.95
N ILE A 138 -2.07 5.04 -15.43
CA ILE A 138 -1.67 3.84 -16.17
C ILE A 138 -2.53 3.71 -17.43
N ARG A 139 -3.86 3.78 -17.31
CA ARG A 139 -4.79 3.67 -18.45
C ARG A 139 -4.59 4.77 -19.49
N GLU A 140 -4.26 5.99 -19.06
CA GLU A 140 -4.07 7.15 -19.94
C GLU A 140 -2.74 7.15 -20.70
N LYS A 141 -1.66 6.71 -20.06
CA LYS A 141 -0.29 7.01 -20.51
C LYS A 141 0.51 5.81 -20.99
N TYR A 142 0.14 4.60 -20.54
CA TYR A 142 1.02 3.44 -20.73
C TYR A 142 0.30 2.29 -21.43
N GLU A 143 1.11 1.52 -22.16
CA GLU A 143 0.78 0.21 -22.70
C GLU A 143 1.87 -0.76 -22.25
N TYR A 144 1.48 -1.95 -21.80
CA TYR A 144 2.41 -2.96 -21.33
C TYR A 144 2.48 -4.13 -22.30
N ASP A 145 3.68 -4.53 -22.67
CA ASP A 145 3.88 -5.74 -23.48
C ASP A 145 3.58 -7.00 -22.66
N ALA A 146 3.85 -6.94 -21.35
CA ALA A 146 3.41 -7.95 -20.39
C ALA A 146 3.19 -7.34 -19.00
N TYR A 147 2.21 -7.87 -18.28
CA TYR A 147 2.02 -7.70 -16.84
C TYR A 147 2.37 -9.01 -16.14
N CYS A 148 3.26 -8.93 -15.16
CA CYS A 148 3.76 -10.07 -14.38
C CYS A 148 3.36 -9.90 -12.91
N VAL A 149 2.63 -10.87 -12.35
CA VAL A 149 2.12 -10.79 -10.98
C VAL A 149 2.14 -12.15 -10.30
N ALA A 150 2.56 -12.19 -9.02
CA ALA A 150 2.44 -13.39 -8.20
C ALA A 150 1.01 -13.51 -7.65
N VAL A 151 0.50 -14.74 -7.62
CA VAL A 151 -0.90 -15.04 -7.31
C VAL A 151 -1.02 -16.27 -6.40
N SER A 152 -2.18 -16.38 -5.71
CA SER A 152 -2.55 -17.60 -5.00
C SER A 152 -2.71 -18.80 -5.96
N PRO A 153 -2.75 -20.04 -5.46
CA PRO A 153 -3.19 -21.19 -6.25
C PRO A 153 -4.58 -20.97 -6.88
N MET A 154 -4.79 -21.57 -8.05
CA MET A 154 -6.07 -21.52 -8.78
C MET A 154 -7.19 -22.20 -7.98
N ASP A 155 -8.34 -21.54 -7.89
CA ASP A 155 -9.52 -22.12 -7.26
C ASP A 155 -10.26 -23.10 -8.18
N SER A 156 -11.34 -23.72 -7.66
CA SER A 156 -12.15 -24.67 -8.42
C SER A 156 -12.94 -24.07 -9.57
N HIS A 157 -12.98 -22.74 -9.68
CA HIS A 157 -13.67 -21.98 -10.72
C HIS A 157 -12.72 -21.37 -11.75
N GLY A 158 -11.42 -21.68 -11.67
CA GLY A 158 -10.40 -21.17 -12.58
C GLY A 158 -9.87 -19.80 -12.25
N TYR A 159 -10.12 -19.27 -11.03
CA TYR A 159 -9.67 -17.96 -10.61
C TYR A 159 -8.44 -18.04 -9.71
N PHE A 160 -7.59 -17.03 -9.86
CA PHE A 160 -6.46 -16.73 -9.00
C PHE A 160 -6.76 -15.43 -8.23
N SER A 161 -6.50 -15.41 -6.94
CA SER A 161 -6.47 -14.18 -6.16
C SER A 161 -5.13 -13.47 -6.36
N LEU A 162 -5.16 -12.15 -6.50
CA LEU A 162 -3.95 -11.32 -6.41
C LEU A 162 -3.43 -11.20 -4.97
N ALA A 163 -3.92 -12.08 -4.10
CA ALA A 163 -3.45 -12.28 -2.74
C ALA A 163 -3.48 -10.99 -1.90
N THR A 164 -2.31 -10.47 -1.58
CA THR A 164 -2.16 -9.33 -0.65
C THR A 164 -2.40 -7.97 -1.28
N THR A 165 -2.66 -7.88 -2.58
CA THR A 165 -2.81 -6.60 -3.27
C THR A 165 -4.00 -6.58 -4.24
N SER A 166 -4.65 -5.45 -4.36
CA SER A 166 -5.53 -5.08 -5.47
C SER A 166 -5.07 -3.75 -6.08
N SER A 167 -4.55 -2.85 -5.27
CA SER A 167 -3.72 -1.70 -5.61
C SER A 167 -4.08 -1.08 -6.98
N TYR A 168 -3.12 -0.99 -7.89
CA TYR A 168 -3.26 -0.51 -9.27
C TYR A 168 -3.36 -1.64 -10.30
N SER A 169 -3.53 -2.88 -9.85
CA SER A 169 -3.50 -4.10 -10.69
C SER A 169 -4.51 -4.04 -11.84
N GLU A 170 -5.71 -3.50 -11.62
CA GLU A 170 -6.71 -3.37 -12.69
C GLU A 170 -6.24 -2.48 -13.84
N GLY A 171 -5.56 -1.37 -13.53
CA GLY A 171 -4.95 -0.53 -14.55
C GLY A 171 -3.90 -1.27 -15.38
N MET A 172 -3.08 -2.12 -14.73
CA MET A 172 -2.11 -2.98 -15.42
C MET A 172 -2.79 -4.04 -16.29
N ILE A 173 -3.81 -4.71 -15.77
CA ILE A 173 -4.59 -5.74 -16.47
C ILE A 173 -5.26 -5.18 -17.73
N ASP A 174 -5.80 -3.96 -17.64
CA ASP A 174 -6.49 -3.29 -18.76
C ASP A 174 -5.53 -2.93 -19.90
N LYS A 175 -4.27 -2.64 -19.56
CA LYS A 175 -3.26 -2.13 -20.50
C LYS A 175 -2.22 -3.16 -20.93
N ALA A 176 -2.29 -4.39 -20.40
CA ALA A 176 -1.35 -5.45 -20.73
C ALA A 176 -1.80 -6.26 -21.95
N LYS A 177 -0.89 -6.38 -22.94
CA LYS A 177 -1.08 -7.28 -24.10
C LYS A 177 -1.02 -8.76 -23.69
N ARG A 178 -0.25 -9.08 -22.64
CA ARG A 178 -0.06 -10.42 -22.08
C ARG A 178 -0.07 -10.34 -20.56
N ILE A 179 -0.64 -11.35 -19.92
CA ILE A 179 -0.59 -11.49 -18.45
C ILE A 179 0.11 -12.80 -18.14
N PHE A 180 1.22 -12.73 -17.42
CA PHE A 180 1.94 -13.87 -16.86
C PHE A 180 1.76 -13.88 -15.35
N VAL A 181 1.41 -15.03 -14.82
CA VAL A 181 1.30 -15.21 -13.36
C VAL A 181 2.41 -16.12 -12.85
N GLU A 182 2.91 -15.77 -11.66
CA GLU A 182 3.78 -16.63 -10.86
C GLU A 182 2.95 -17.18 -9.71
N VAL A 183 2.55 -18.46 -9.81
CA VAL A 183 1.71 -19.13 -8.80
C VAL A 183 2.60 -19.55 -7.65
N ASN A 184 2.26 -19.10 -6.45
CA ASN A 184 2.97 -19.43 -5.22
C ASN A 184 1.95 -19.91 -4.16
N LYS A 185 2.11 -21.13 -3.66
CA LYS A 185 1.22 -21.70 -2.63
C LYS A 185 1.23 -20.97 -1.30
N TYR A 186 2.24 -20.14 -1.03
CA TYR A 186 2.34 -19.33 0.17
C TYR A 186 1.58 -17.99 0.03
N GLN A 187 1.13 -17.62 -1.17
CA GLN A 187 0.27 -16.46 -1.37
C GLN A 187 -1.11 -16.71 -0.77
N PRO A 188 -1.60 -15.86 0.16
CA PRO A 188 -2.92 -16.04 0.74
C PRO A 188 -4.01 -15.82 -0.31
N ARG A 189 -5.13 -16.49 -0.14
CA ARG A 189 -6.32 -16.26 -0.95
C ARG A 189 -7.18 -15.18 -0.30
N CYS A 190 -7.25 -14.00 -0.93
CA CYS A 190 -8.22 -12.98 -0.57
C CYS A 190 -9.50 -13.15 -1.39
N LEU A 191 -10.67 -13.06 -0.73
CA LEU A 191 -11.96 -13.42 -1.34
C LEU A 191 -12.57 -12.30 -2.18
N CYS A 192 -12.09 -11.07 -2.03
CA CYS A 192 -12.55 -9.88 -2.75
C CYS A 192 -11.38 -9.16 -3.41
N GLY A 193 -11.69 -8.10 -4.16
CA GLY A 193 -10.73 -7.38 -4.97
C GLY A 193 -10.52 -8.00 -6.34
N THR A 194 -9.40 -7.67 -6.96
CA THR A 194 -9.08 -8.08 -8.32
C THR A 194 -8.75 -9.58 -8.39
N GLN A 195 -9.41 -10.29 -9.28
CA GLN A 195 -9.22 -11.73 -9.54
C GLN A 195 -8.86 -11.95 -11.01
N LEU A 196 -8.00 -12.94 -11.28
CA LEU A 196 -7.63 -13.33 -12.64
C LEU A 196 -8.17 -14.71 -12.97
N HIS A 197 -8.91 -14.81 -14.06
CA HIS A 197 -9.36 -16.11 -14.56
C HIS A 197 -8.31 -16.73 -15.49
N VAL A 198 -8.11 -18.03 -15.40
CA VAL A 198 -7.11 -18.81 -16.16
C VAL A 198 -7.15 -18.57 -17.67
N SER A 199 -8.34 -18.27 -18.24
CA SER A 199 -8.50 -18.00 -19.67
C SER A 199 -7.79 -16.71 -20.12
N ARG A 200 -7.62 -15.73 -19.23
CA ARG A 200 -6.99 -14.42 -19.50
C ARG A 200 -5.46 -14.49 -19.56
N LEU A 201 -4.85 -15.55 -19.07
CA LEU A 201 -3.40 -15.66 -18.91
C LEU A 201 -2.72 -16.07 -20.22
N ALA A 202 -1.57 -15.47 -20.48
CA ALA A 202 -0.65 -15.86 -21.55
C ALA A 202 0.28 -17.01 -21.12
N GLY A 203 0.57 -17.12 -19.82
CA GLY A 203 1.38 -18.18 -19.25
C GLY A 203 1.34 -18.21 -17.74
N ILE A 204 1.69 -19.36 -17.18
CA ILE A 204 1.69 -19.66 -15.75
C ILE A 204 3.07 -20.23 -15.40
N VAL A 205 3.71 -19.64 -14.40
CA VAL A 205 4.97 -20.14 -13.82
C VAL A 205 4.67 -20.58 -12.40
N GLU A 206 4.99 -21.83 -12.05
CA GLU A 206 4.91 -22.30 -10.66
C GLU A 206 6.22 -22.00 -9.94
N ASN A 207 6.16 -21.24 -8.85
CA ASN A 207 7.33 -20.86 -8.06
C ASN A 207 6.97 -20.75 -6.57
N ASP A 208 7.03 -21.86 -5.86
CA ASP A 208 6.76 -21.92 -4.44
C ASP A 208 7.97 -21.43 -3.61
N HIS A 209 7.77 -20.33 -2.90
CA HIS A 209 8.75 -19.79 -1.98
C HIS A 209 8.07 -18.98 -0.86
N PRO A 210 8.71 -18.83 0.33
CA PRO A 210 8.18 -17.99 1.39
C PRO A 210 7.96 -16.55 0.92
N MET A 211 6.87 -15.94 1.38
CA MET A 211 6.56 -14.54 1.10
C MET A 211 7.60 -13.60 1.74
N PRO A 212 7.91 -12.46 1.11
CA PRO A 212 8.73 -11.44 1.77
C PRO A 212 7.97 -10.89 2.98
N THR A 213 8.68 -10.64 4.06
CA THR A 213 8.11 -10.12 5.31
C THR A 213 8.78 -8.83 5.73
N LEU A 214 7.99 -7.98 6.41
CA LEU A 214 8.49 -6.83 7.16
C LEU A 214 8.37 -7.15 8.66
N THR A 215 9.45 -6.93 9.40
CA THR A 215 9.40 -7.04 10.85
C THR A 215 9.08 -5.67 11.43
N PRO A 216 7.95 -5.50 12.16
CA PRO A 216 7.65 -4.25 12.84
C PRO A 216 8.77 -3.90 13.83
N ALA A 217 9.17 -2.63 13.87
CA ALA A 217 10.09 -2.16 14.88
C ALA A 217 9.35 -2.00 16.23
N ALA A 218 9.96 -2.45 17.31
CA ALA A 218 9.42 -2.20 18.64
C ALA A 218 9.39 -0.68 18.89
N PRO A 219 8.24 -0.11 19.34
CA PRO A 219 8.13 1.30 19.65
C PRO A 219 9.09 1.70 20.78
N ASP A 220 9.79 2.80 20.59
CA ASP A 220 10.59 3.44 21.64
C ASP A 220 9.72 4.36 22.53
N ALA A 221 10.33 4.97 23.54
CA ALA A 221 9.63 5.85 24.47
C ALA A 221 9.01 7.08 23.79
N VAL A 222 9.67 7.63 22.77
CA VAL A 222 9.19 8.79 22.00
C VAL A 222 7.98 8.40 21.15
N SER A 223 8.08 7.30 20.41
CA SER A 223 6.96 6.78 19.61
C SER A 223 5.75 6.41 20.48
N THR A 224 6.00 5.84 21.68
CA THR A 224 4.94 5.50 22.64
C THR A 224 4.25 6.76 23.17
N ALA A 225 5.00 7.81 23.54
CA ALA A 225 4.42 9.07 23.98
C ALA A 225 3.53 9.70 22.90
N ILE A 226 4.01 9.74 21.66
CA ILE A 226 3.24 10.25 20.52
C ILE A 226 1.99 9.41 20.27
N GLY A 227 2.12 8.07 20.28
CA GLY A 227 1.00 7.16 20.09
C GLY A 227 -0.11 7.34 21.12
N ASN A 228 0.25 7.52 22.39
CA ASN A 228 -0.70 7.79 23.48
C ASN A 228 -1.43 9.13 23.28
N LEU A 229 -0.70 10.21 22.95
CA LEU A 229 -1.30 11.51 22.66
C LEU A 229 -2.35 11.42 21.53
N ILE A 230 -2.07 10.66 20.48
CA ILE A 230 -3.00 10.47 19.36
C ILE A 230 -4.21 9.64 19.82
N ALA A 231 -3.97 8.53 20.53
CA ALA A 231 -5.03 7.62 20.99
C ALA A 231 -6.05 8.32 21.91
N GLU A 232 -5.63 9.31 22.70
CA GLU A 232 -6.53 10.14 23.53
C GLU A 232 -7.55 10.94 22.70
N ARG A 233 -7.23 11.25 21.45
CA ARG A 233 -8.10 12.02 20.53
C ARG A 233 -8.99 11.15 19.65
N ILE A 234 -8.83 9.83 19.71
CA ILE A 234 -9.60 8.87 18.93
C ILE A 234 -10.75 8.34 19.80
N PRO A 235 -12.01 8.60 19.45
CA PRO A 235 -13.16 8.08 20.18
C PRO A 235 -13.40 6.60 19.87
N ASP A 236 -14.15 5.94 20.75
CA ASP A 236 -14.73 4.64 20.43
C ASP A 236 -15.63 4.75 19.19
N GLY A 237 -15.69 3.69 18.40
CA GLY A 237 -16.42 3.65 17.12
C GLY A 237 -15.75 4.41 15.97
N ALA A 238 -14.57 4.98 16.15
CA ALA A 238 -13.83 5.65 15.08
C ALA A 238 -13.40 4.67 13.97
N CYS A 239 -13.32 5.16 12.74
CA CYS A 239 -12.67 4.44 11.64
C CYS A 239 -11.23 4.91 11.50
N ILE A 240 -10.27 4.00 11.46
CA ILE A 240 -8.83 4.31 11.48
C ILE A 240 -8.10 3.94 10.20
N GLN A 241 -7.11 4.75 9.85
CA GLN A 241 -6.01 4.43 8.95
C GLN A 241 -4.70 4.65 9.70
N LEU A 242 -3.83 3.66 9.69
CA LEU A 242 -2.48 3.75 10.24
C LEU A 242 -1.46 3.65 9.10
N GLY A 243 -0.47 4.55 9.10
CA GLY A 243 0.71 4.43 8.26
C GLY A 243 1.63 3.30 8.72
N ILE A 244 2.86 3.30 8.25
CA ILE A 244 3.90 2.32 8.62
C ILE A 244 4.96 2.98 9.49
N GLY A 245 5.55 2.22 10.42
CA GLY A 245 6.66 2.62 11.27
C GLY A 245 6.31 2.71 12.75
N ALA A 246 7.30 3.05 13.57
CA ALA A 246 7.22 2.95 15.03
C ALA A 246 6.07 3.76 15.65
N ILE A 247 5.76 4.95 15.13
CA ILE A 247 4.69 5.80 15.67
C ILE A 247 3.29 5.24 15.35
N PRO A 248 2.94 4.88 14.08
CA PRO A 248 1.70 4.18 13.79
C PRO A 248 1.53 2.88 14.58
N ASP A 249 2.60 2.08 14.75
CA ASP A 249 2.56 0.84 15.53
C ASP A 249 2.31 1.13 17.02
N ALA A 250 2.99 2.15 17.59
CA ALA A 250 2.74 2.61 18.96
C ALA A 250 1.29 3.11 19.15
N THR A 251 0.76 3.82 18.14
CA THR A 251 -0.64 4.27 18.16
C THR A 251 -1.58 3.07 18.15
N GLY A 252 -1.32 2.07 17.30
CA GLY A 252 -2.07 0.82 17.26
C GLY A 252 -2.12 0.12 18.62
N LEU A 253 -0.97 0.00 19.29
CA LEU A 253 -0.90 -0.56 20.65
C LEU A 253 -1.74 0.26 21.67
N ALA A 254 -1.66 1.58 21.62
CA ALA A 254 -2.43 2.46 22.52
C ALA A 254 -3.95 2.37 22.26
N LEU A 255 -4.37 1.97 21.06
CA LEU A 255 -5.78 1.79 20.70
C LEU A 255 -6.38 0.45 21.15
N MET A 256 -5.60 -0.49 21.69
CA MET A 256 -6.10 -1.81 22.12
C MET A 256 -7.15 -1.73 23.25
N SER A 257 -7.19 -0.62 23.98
CA SER A 257 -8.20 -0.36 25.02
C SER A 257 -9.49 0.29 24.51
N LYS A 258 -9.56 0.63 23.22
CA LYS A 258 -10.73 1.23 22.59
C LYS A 258 -11.76 0.16 22.19
N HIS A 259 -12.95 0.62 21.84
CA HIS A 259 -14.07 -0.24 21.49
C HIS A 259 -14.70 0.15 20.15
N ASP A 260 -15.25 -0.83 19.47
CA ASP A 260 -16.04 -0.66 18.23
C ASP A 260 -15.30 0.06 17.09
N LEU A 261 -13.97 0.06 17.08
CA LEU A 261 -13.19 0.67 15.98
C LEU A 261 -13.47 -0.01 14.64
N GLY A 262 -13.31 0.74 13.57
CA GLY A 262 -13.32 0.25 12.19
C GLY A 262 -11.98 0.49 11.49
N ILE A 263 -11.69 -0.29 10.45
CA ILE A 263 -10.50 -0.11 9.60
C ILE A 263 -10.92 0.22 8.18
N HIS A 264 -10.38 1.35 7.66
CA HIS A 264 -10.36 1.71 6.25
C HIS A 264 -8.99 2.35 5.98
N THR A 265 -8.09 1.60 5.36
CA THR A 265 -6.67 1.94 5.31
C THR A 265 -6.08 1.67 3.92
N GLU A 266 -4.96 2.30 3.60
CA GLU A 266 -4.16 1.96 2.44
C GLU A 266 -3.50 0.60 2.61
N MET A 267 -2.67 0.47 3.61
CA MET A 267 -1.94 -0.76 3.93
C MET A 267 -2.52 -1.42 5.19
N PHE A 268 -2.75 -2.73 5.12
CA PHE A 268 -3.11 -3.55 6.27
C PHE A 268 -1.83 -4.07 6.95
N THR A 269 -1.69 -3.80 8.26
CA THR A 269 -0.46 -4.00 9.03
C THR A 269 -0.65 -4.99 10.19
N ASP A 270 0.46 -5.44 10.81
CA ASP A 270 0.44 -6.35 11.97
C ASP A 270 -0.36 -5.78 13.16
N SER A 271 -0.23 -4.48 13.45
CA SER A 271 -0.98 -3.83 14.53
C SER A 271 -2.49 -3.88 14.32
N MET A 272 -2.96 -3.91 13.08
CA MET A 272 -4.40 -4.07 12.76
C MET A 272 -4.89 -5.48 13.03
N VAL A 273 -4.06 -6.50 12.80
CA VAL A 273 -4.38 -7.89 13.20
C VAL A 273 -4.53 -7.96 14.72
N ASP A 274 -3.64 -7.31 15.48
CA ASP A 274 -3.71 -7.28 16.94
C ASP A 274 -4.98 -6.59 17.46
N LEU A 275 -5.37 -5.46 16.86
CA LEU A 275 -6.61 -4.74 17.16
C LEU A 275 -7.87 -5.56 16.88
N LEU A 276 -7.87 -6.36 15.81
CA LEU A 276 -8.96 -7.29 15.53
C LEU A 276 -8.97 -8.46 16.51
N ALA A 277 -7.80 -9.02 16.82
CA ALA A 277 -7.67 -10.16 17.72
C ALA A 277 -8.05 -9.82 19.17
N CYS A 278 -7.74 -8.62 19.67
CA CYS A 278 -8.14 -8.19 21.01
C CYS A 278 -9.58 -7.68 21.10
N GLY A 279 -10.29 -7.54 19.95
CA GLY A 279 -11.68 -7.08 19.91
C GLY A 279 -11.88 -5.56 19.93
N ALA A 280 -10.80 -4.75 19.92
CA ALA A 280 -10.90 -3.30 19.80
C ALA A 280 -11.50 -2.88 18.46
N VAL A 281 -11.22 -3.63 17.39
CA VAL A 281 -11.81 -3.46 16.05
C VAL A 281 -12.84 -4.57 15.80
N ASN A 282 -14.06 -4.16 15.48
CA ASN A 282 -15.13 -5.06 15.00
C ASN A 282 -15.87 -4.51 13.76
N ASN A 283 -15.51 -3.32 13.28
CA ASN A 283 -16.07 -2.64 12.12
C ASN A 283 -17.59 -2.37 12.20
N SER A 284 -18.23 -2.53 13.36
CA SER A 284 -19.69 -2.45 13.53
C SER A 284 -20.25 -1.05 13.34
N LYS A 285 -19.44 -0.01 13.55
CA LYS A 285 -19.84 1.41 13.46
C LYS A 285 -19.52 2.05 12.11
N LYS A 286 -18.86 1.35 11.19
CA LYS A 286 -18.58 1.86 9.82
C LYS A 286 -19.89 2.13 9.07
N GLN A 287 -19.93 3.20 8.29
CA GLN A 287 -21.06 3.56 7.44
C GLN A 287 -21.02 2.86 6.08
N ILE A 288 -19.81 2.56 5.59
CA ILE A 288 -19.58 1.74 4.40
C ILE A 288 -18.72 0.53 4.76
N HIS A 289 -18.89 -0.58 4.06
CA HIS A 289 -18.20 -1.86 4.36
C HIS A 289 -18.34 -2.26 5.84
N ARG A 290 -19.56 -2.17 6.36
CA ARG A 290 -19.85 -2.52 7.74
C ARG A 290 -19.46 -3.96 8.04
N ASN A 291 -18.83 -4.19 9.19
CA ASN A 291 -18.28 -5.48 9.63
C ASN A 291 -17.10 -5.99 8.76
N LYS A 292 -16.49 -5.12 7.95
CA LYS A 292 -15.33 -5.43 7.11
C LYS A 292 -14.21 -4.44 7.34
N SER A 293 -12.99 -4.94 7.46
CA SER A 293 -11.78 -4.13 7.33
C SER A 293 -11.43 -3.99 5.85
N VAL A 294 -11.16 -2.77 5.41
CA VAL A 294 -10.87 -2.45 4.02
C VAL A 294 -9.44 -1.97 3.90
N ALA A 295 -8.69 -2.52 2.93
CA ALA A 295 -7.35 -2.06 2.55
C ALA A 295 -7.14 -2.20 1.04
N THR A 296 -6.08 -1.59 0.50
CA THR A 296 -5.71 -1.80 -0.91
C THR A 296 -4.56 -2.79 -1.08
N PHE A 297 -3.74 -2.95 -0.05
CA PHE A 297 -2.76 -4.03 0.03
C PHE A 297 -2.43 -4.37 1.48
N ALA A 298 -1.77 -5.52 1.69
CA ALA A 298 -1.26 -5.99 2.98
C ALA A 298 0.21 -6.37 2.86
N PHE A 299 1.04 -5.89 3.79
CA PHE A 299 2.46 -6.23 3.84
C PHE A 299 2.95 -6.14 5.28
N GLY A 300 3.58 -7.20 5.79
CA GLY A 300 4.09 -7.27 7.16
C GLY A 300 4.69 -8.62 7.47
N SER A 301 4.47 -9.14 8.68
CA SER A 301 4.96 -10.46 9.09
C SER A 301 4.08 -11.59 8.54
N GLN A 302 4.51 -12.84 8.71
CA GLN A 302 3.73 -14.04 8.35
C GLN A 302 2.34 -14.03 9.00
N LYS A 303 2.18 -13.42 10.18
CA LYS A 303 0.91 -13.29 10.90
C LYS A 303 -0.19 -12.65 10.03
N ILE A 304 0.16 -11.61 9.23
CA ILE A 304 -0.80 -10.97 8.33
C ILE A 304 -1.28 -11.94 7.26
N TYR A 305 -0.36 -12.67 6.62
CA TYR A 305 -0.69 -13.59 5.52
C TYR A 305 -1.58 -14.74 6.00
N ASP A 306 -1.29 -15.28 7.18
CA ASP A 306 -2.12 -16.30 7.82
C ASP A 306 -3.52 -15.76 8.17
N PHE A 307 -3.59 -14.50 8.65
CA PHE A 307 -4.84 -13.88 9.08
C PHE A 307 -5.78 -13.53 7.91
N ILE A 308 -5.24 -13.05 6.77
CA ILE A 308 -6.06 -12.63 5.63
C ILE A 308 -6.46 -13.79 4.73
N ASN A 309 -5.82 -14.95 4.87
CA ASN A 309 -6.10 -16.11 4.01
C ASN A 309 -7.53 -16.64 4.24
N ASP A 310 -8.33 -16.65 3.15
CA ASP A 310 -9.74 -17.05 3.17
C ASP A 310 -10.61 -16.33 4.23
N ASN A 311 -10.19 -15.14 4.67
CA ASN A 311 -10.89 -14.38 5.70
C ASN A 311 -11.91 -13.42 5.07
N PRO A 312 -13.23 -13.69 5.19
CA PRO A 312 -14.26 -12.83 4.61
C PRO A 312 -14.43 -11.47 5.33
N ALA A 313 -13.78 -11.28 6.48
CA ALA A 313 -13.83 -9.99 7.21
C ALA A 313 -12.85 -8.96 6.64
N ILE A 314 -11.95 -9.36 5.74
CA ILE A 314 -10.93 -8.50 5.14
C ILE A 314 -11.23 -8.31 3.67
N GLU A 315 -11.30 -7.06 3.24
CA GLU A 315 -11.49 -6.67 1.84
C GLU A 315 -10.24 -5.95 1.33
N ILE A 316 -9.53 -6.56 0.37
CA ILE A 316 -8.42 -5.94 -0.35
C ILE A 316 -8.96 -5.44 -1.69
N LEU A 317 -9.14 -4.13 -1.83
CA LEU A 317 -9.85 -3.49 -2.94
C LEU A 317 -8.93 -2.55 -3.76
N PRO A 318 -9.31 -2.18 -5.00
CA PRO A 318 -8.52 -1.26 -5.82
C PRO A 318 -8.25 0.09 -5.16
N VAL A 319 -7.07 0.66 -5.42
CA VAL A 319 -6.60 1.86 -4.75
C VAL A 319 -7.37 3.13 -5.11
N ASP A 320 -7.88 3.21 -6.33
CA ASP A 320 -8.72 4.32 -6.79
C ASP A 320 -10.07 4.40 -6.06
N TYR A 321 -10.50 3.29 -5.43
CA TYR A 321 -11.63 3.26 -4.52
C TYR A 321 -11.21 3.48 -3.05
N VAL A 322 -10.23 2.70 -2.57
CA VAL A 322 -9.85 2.70 -1.14
C VAL A 322 -9.26 4.05 -0.71
N ASN A 323 -8.44 4.67 -1.57
CA ASN A 323 -7.76 5.93 -1.29
C ASN A 323 -8.53 7.16 -1.81
N ASP A 324 -9.73 6.99 -2.37
CA ASP A 324 -10.52 8.16 -2.78
C ASP A 324 -11.02 8.93 -1.55
N PRO A 325 -10.67 10.22 -1.37
CA PRO A 325 -11.18 11.05 -0.29
C PRO A 325 -12.71 11.07 -0.20
N ALA A 326 -13.41 10.97 -1.33
CA ALA A 326 -14.87 10.91 -1.38
C ALA A 326 -15.44 9.57 -0.84
N VAL A 327 -14.66 8.51 -0.87
CA VAL A 327 -14.98 7.21 -0.24
C VAL A 327 -14.57 7.22 1.23
N ILE A 328 -13.34 7.63 1.53
CA ILE A 328 -12.77 7.69 2.88
C ILE A 328 -13.68 8.48 3.82
N CYS A 329 -14.15 9.68 3.39
CA CYS A 329 -14.97 10.57 4.20
C CYS A 329 -16.38 10.05 4.50
N ARG A 330 -16.81 8.97 3.85
CA ARG A 330 -18.11 8.33 4.11
C ARG A 330 -18.15 7.54 5.42
N ASN A 331 -16.99 7.24 6.00
CA ASN A 331 -16.92 6.72 7.37
C ASN A 331 -16.81 7.90 8.33
N ASP A 332 -17.75 8.02 9.28
CA ASP A 332 -17.70 9.02 10.33
C ASP A 332 -16.50 8.80 11.27
N ASN A 333 -16.03 9.86 11.90
CA ASN A 333 -14.85 9.83 12.78
C ASN A 333 -13.65 9.12 12.11
N MET A 334 -13.41 9.42 10.86
CA MET A 334 -12.22 8.88 10.18
C MET A 334 -10.95 9.51 10.74
N MET A 335 -10.07 8.69 11.30
CA MET A 335 -8.81 9.09 11.93
C MET A 335 -7.65 8.61 11.08
N SER A 336 -6.93 9.52 10.43
CA SER A 336 -5.76 9.18 9.63
C SER A 336 -4.47 9.51 10.37
N ILE A 337 -3.56 8.55 10.49
CA ILE A 337 -2.29 8.67 11.19
C ILE A 337 -1.14 8.38 10.23
N ASN A 338 -0.34 9.41 9.94
CA ASN A 338 0.77 9.33 9.00
C ASN A 338 2.03 9.92 9.60
N ALA A 339 3.19 9.54 9.04
CA ALA A 339 4.50 10.07 9.43
C ALA A 339 5.01 11.14 8.46
N ALA A 340 5.98 11.95 8.90
CA ALA A 340 6.66 12.90 8.06
C ALA A 340 8.16 12.98 8.37
N ILE A 341 8.91 13.56 7.42
CA ILE A 341 10.32 13.83 7.56
C ILE A 341 10.51 15.18 8.25
N GLU A 342 9.84 16.22 7.78
CA GLU A 342 9.90 17.57 8.37
C GLU A 342 8.65 18.40 8.06
N VAL A 343 8.44 19.47 8.83
CA VAL A 343 7.39 20.48 8.65
C VAL A 343 7.95 21.87 8.83
N ASP A 344 7.48 22.85 8.05
CA ASP A 344 7.84 24.26 8.24
C ASP A 344 6.82 25.02 9.09
N LEU A 345 7.14 26.29 9.44
CA LEU A 345 6.28 27.13 10.28
C LEU A 345 4.95 27.54 9.60
N PHE A 346 4.78 27.30 8.31
CA PHE A 346 3.48 27.44 7.64
C PHE A 346 2.63 26.18 7.74
N GLY A 347 3.23 25.05 8.15
CA GLY A 347 2.59 23.73 8.19
C GLY A 347 2.67 23.01 6.85
N GLN A 348 3.62 23.33 5.97
CA GLN A 348 3.95 22.54 4.80
C GLN A 348 4.68 21.28 5.27
N VAL A 349 4.25 20.11 4.83
CA VAL A 349 4.80 18.81 5.26
C VAL A 349 5.56 18.14 4.13
N CYS A 350 6.82 17.77 4.41
CA CYS A 350 7.60 16.88 3.57
C CYS A 350 7.64 15.49 4.19
N ALA A 351 7.22 14.46 3.43
CA ALA A 351 7.28 13.04 3.83
C ALA A 351 8.05 12.17 2.83
N GLU A 352 8.57 12.74 1.74
CA GLU A 352 9.11 11.97 0.63
C GLU A 352 10.55 12.32 0.22
N SER A 353 11.13 13.38 0.76
CA SER A 353 12.53 13.74 0.45
C SER A 353 13.30 14.34 1.64
N ILE A 354 14.62 14.28 1.59
CA ILE A 354 15.54 15.04 2.43
C ILE A 354 16.31 15.97 1.49
N GLY A 355 15.93 17.25 1.45
CA GLY A 355 16.36 18.15 0.38
C GLY A 355 15.98 17.54 -0.98
N THR A 356 16.94 17.46 -1.89
CA THR A 356 16.76 16.90 -3.24
C THR A 356 16.79 15.36 -3.30
N LYS A 357 17.09 14.66 -2.19
CA LYS A 357 17.18 13.18 -2.18
C LYS A 357 15.82 12.56 -1.91
N HIS A 358 15.33 11.78 -2.85
CA HIS A 358 14.11 10.98 -2.67
C HIS A 358 14.29 9.92 -1.58
N MET A 359 13.33 9.84 -0.66
CA MET A 359 13.27 8.85 0.41
C MET A 359 12.08 7.90 0.23
N SER A 360 11.00 8.39 -0.39
CA SER A 360 9.80 7.64 -0.72
C SER A 360 9.11 8.24 -1.96
N GLY A 361 7.86 8.00 -2.16
CA GLY A 361 6.98 8.70 -3.10
C GLY A 361 5.83 9.34 -2.35
N THR A 362 4.89 9.94 -3.07
CA THR A 362 3.71 10.61 -2.49
C THR A 362 2.84 9.63 -1.70
N GLY A 363 2.63 8.40 -2.21
CA GLY A 363 1.73 7.43 -1.59
C GLY A 363 0.31 7.98 -1.42
N GLY A 364 -0.39 7.52 -0.39
CA GLY A 364 -1.75 7.92 -0.07
C GLY A 364 -1.89 8.91 1.08
N GLN A 365 -0.79 9.48 1.62
CA GLN A 365 -0.86 10.39 2.77
C GLN A 365 -1.85 11.54 2.52
N ALA A 366 -1.71 12.25 1.40
CA ALA A 366 -2.58 13.38 1.07
C ALA A 366 -4.04 12.94 0.83
N ASP A 367 -4.26 11.74 0.33
CA ASP A 367 -5.59 11.16 0.12
C ASP A 367 -6.31 10.99 1.45
N TYR A 368 -5.66 10.35 2.43
CA TYR A 368 -6.21 10.10 3.76
C TYR A 368 -6.33 11.37 4.59
N VAL A 369 -5.37 12.31 4.49
CA VAL A 369 -5.48 13.63 5.13
C VAL A 369 -6.76 14.33 4.67
N ARG A 370 -6.99 14.41 3.36
CA ARG A 370 -8.19 15.04 2.79
C ARG A 370 -9.46 14.30 3.16
N GLY A 371 -9.47 12.97 3.03
CA GLY A 371 -10.63 12.15 3.36
C GLY A 371 -11.02 12.24 4.83
N ALA A 372 -10.06 12.15 5.75
CA ALA A 372 -10.30 12.31 7.17
C ALA A 372 -10.81 13.71 7.53
N CYS A 373 -10.22 14.75 6.94
CA CYS A 373 -10.66 16.13 7.15
C CYS A 373 -12.06 16.45 6.62
N GLN A 374 -12.56 15.69 5.64
CA GLN A 374 -13.91 15.81 5.10
C GLN A 374 -14.93 14.92 5.84
N SER A 375 -14.48 13.91 6.56
CA SER A 375 -15.32 13.03 7.37
C SER A 375 -15.96 13.78 8.53
N ARG A 376 -17.21 13.48 8.84
CA ARG A 376 -17.91 14.03 10.00
C ARG A 376 -17.22 13.58 11.29
N GLY A 377 -16.64 14.51 12.06
CA GLY A 377 -15.86 14.23 13.27
C GLY A 377 -14.47 13.68 13.00
N GLY A 378 -14.08 13.55 11.73
CA GLY A 378 -12.77 13.04 11.33
C GLY A 378 -11.62 13.98 11.65
N LYS A 379 -10.42 13.41 11.81
CA LYS A 379 -9.17 14.13 12.10
C LYS A 379 -7.99 13.47 11.35
N SER A 380 -7.02 14.30 11.00
CA SER A 380 -5.77 13.81 10.42
C SER A 380 -4.58 14.19 11.30
N PHE A 381 -3.76 13.20 11.65
CA PHE A 381 -2.56 13.36 12.46
C PHE A 381 -1.33 13.06 11.59
N ILE A 382 -0.42 14.03 11.50
CA ILE A 382 0.91 13.84 10.94
C ILE A 382 1.90 13.90 12.11
N ALA A 383 2.56 12.78 12.37
CA ALA A 383 3.31 12.55 13.59
C ALA A 383 4.77 12.16 13.33
N PHE A 384 5.68 12.72 14.12
CA PHE A 384 7.11 12.44 14.04
C PHE A 384 7.82 12.85 15.33
N SER A 385 8.97 12.21 15.64
CA SER A 385 9.86 12.69 16.71
C SER A 385 10.33 14.11 16.39
N SER A 386 10.33 14.99 17.37
CA SER A 386 10.71 16.42 17.19
C SER A 386 12.10 16.61 16.59
N THR A 387 12.99 15.63 16.80
CA THR A 387 14.37 15.68 16.28
C THR A 387 14.77 14.35 15.61
N THR A 388 15.80 14.44 14.79
CA THR A 388 16.54 13.28 14.25
C THR A 388 18.02 13.61 14.15
N LYS A 389 18.90 12.77 14.69
CA LYS A 389 20.36 12.98 14.68
C LYS A 389 20.78 14.36 15.14
N GLY A 390 20.12 14.91 16.17
CA GLY A 390 20.40 16.25 16.70
C GLY A 390 19.87 17.43 15.86
N LEU A 391 19.05 17.20 14.86
CA LEU A 391 18.42 18.23 14.04
C LEU A 391 16.93 18.31 14.30
N SER A 392 16.38 19.51 14.39
CA SER A 392 14.93 19.74 14.48
C SER A 392 14.23 19.27 13.20
N LYS A 393 13.07 18.60 13.34
CA LYS A 393 12.18 18.26 12.23
C LYS A 393 11.08 19.31 12.03
N ILE A 394 10.92 20.24 12.98
CA ILE A 394 10.14 21.47 12.80
C ILE A 394 11.15 22.54 12.38
N ARG A 395 10.96 23.10 11.19
CA ARG A 395 11.89 24.00 10.52
C ARG A 395 11.28 25.38 10.34
N SER A 396 12.11 26.44 10.25
CA SER A 396 11.63 27.77 9.81
C SER A 396 11.11 27.73 8.37
N THR A 397 11.84 27.04 7.47
CA THR A 397 11.45 26.65 6.10
C THR A 397 11.82 25.20 5.91
N LEU A 398 11.15 24.51 5.00
CA LEU A 398 11.59 23.16 4.60
C LEU A 398 13.04 23.22 4.10
N THR A 399 13.77 22.11 4.24
CA THR A 399 15.11 21.99 3.67
C THR A 399 15.07 22.32 2.17
N GLU A 400 16.07 23.07 1.68
CA GLU A 400 16.15 23.46 0.28
C GLU A 400 16.05 22.25 -0.65
N GLY A 401 15.12 22.31 -1.63
CA GLY A 401 14.81 21.24 -2.54
C GLY A 401 13.87 20.15 -1.98
N ALA A 402 13.41 20.26 -0.74
CA ALA A 402 12.45 19.32 -0.16
C ALA A 402 11.07 19.42 -0.84
N ILE A 403 10.45 18.26 -1.03
CA ILE A 403 9.16 18.13 -1.73
C ILE A 403 8.02 18.29 -0.72
N VAL A 404 7.05 19.14 -1.04
CA VAL A 404 5.82 19.29 -0.24
C VAL A 404 4.89 18.14 -0.55
N THR A 405 4.82 17.15 0.33
CA THR A 405 3.93 15.98 0.20
C THR A 405 2.50 16.34 0.58
N THR A 406 2.32 17.06 1.70
CA THR A 406 1.00 17.52 2.13
C THR A 406 1.01 19.05 2.26
N SER A 407 0.12 19.68 1.51
CA SER A 407 -0.04 21.15 1.50
C SER A 407 -0.46 21.65 2.87
N LYS A 408 0.06 22.84 3.25
CA LYS A 408 -0.38 23.57 4.46
C LYS A 408 -1.91 23.75 4.53
N ASN A 409 -2.60 23.70 3.40
CA ASN A 409 -4.06 23.88 3.34
C ASN A 409 -4.82 22.60 3.78
N ASP A 410 -4.19 21.43 3.65
CA ASP A 410 -4.78 20.13 3.97
C ASP A 410 -4.42 19.65 5.39
N VAL A 411 -3.29 20.15 5.95
CA VAL A 411 -2.77 19.70 7.26
C VAL A 411 -3.72 20.10 8.39
N ASP A 412 -4.06 19.09 9.24
CA ASP A 412 -4.94 19.25 10.41
C ASP A 412 -4.11 19.28 11.70
N TYR A 413 -3.64 18.12 12.19
CA TYR A 413 -2.80 18.05 13.39
C TYR A 413 -1.36 17.65 13.05
N ILE A 414 -0.40 18.34 13.67
CA ILE A 414 1.00 17.91 13.77
C ILE A 414 1.26 17.45 15.20
N VAL A 415 1.92 16.29 15.36
CA VAL A 415 2.14 15.68 16.67
C VAL A 415 3.62 15.34 16.85
N THR A 416 4.16 15.73 17.99
CA THR A 416 5.48 15.31 18.48
C THR A 416 5.36 14.79 19.91
N GLU A 417 6.42 14.30 20.50
CA GLU A 417 6.48 13.90 21.92
C GLU A 417 6.22 15.06 22.89
N TYR A 418 6.28 16.30 22.41
CA TYR A 418 6.00 17.52 23.21
C TYR A 418 4.56 18.01 23.11
N GLY A 419 3.70 17.36 22.32
CA GLY A 419 2.29 17.70 22.22
C GLY A 419 1.74 17.73 20.80
N MET A 420 0.60 18.42 20.63
CA MET A 420 -0.11 18.56 19.35
C MET A 420 -0.31 20.03 18.98
N ALA A 421 -0.13 20.32 17.69
CA ALA A 421 -0.49 21.58 17.05
C ALA A 421 -1.69 21.35 16.12
N HIS A 422 -2.81 22.02 16.35
CA HIS A 422 -3.98 22.00 15.48
C HIS A 422 -3.92 23.17 14.52
N LEU A 423 -3.61 22.91 13.25
CA LEU A 423 -3.29 23.94 12.26
C LEU A 423 -4.45 24.32 11.35
N ARG A 424 -5.46 23.47 11.25
CA ARG A 424 -6.59 23.67 10.34
C ARG A 424 -7.41 24.90 10.76
N GLY A 425 -7.60 25.83 9.82
CA GLY A 425 -8.34 27.07 10.08
C GLY A 425 -7.57 28.16 10.85
N GLU A 426 -6.33 27.87 11.28
CA GLU A 426 -5.51 28.79 12.04
C GLU A 426 -4.73 29.79 11.16
N PRO A 427 -4.61 31.05 11.58
CA PRO A 427 -3.75 32.01 10.89
C PRO A 427 -2.27 31.65 11.04
N LEU A 428 -1.42 32.11 10.11
CA LEU A 428 0.01 31.77 10.06
C LEU A 428 0.75 32.03 11.37
N SER A 429 0.44 33.12 12.06
CA SER A 429 1.07 33.43 13.36
C SER A 429 0.68 32.44 14.46
N SER A 430 -0.55 31.95 14.47
CA SER A 430 -1.02 30.90 15.38
C SER A 430 -0.37 29.56 15.05
N ARG A 431 -0.32 29.17 13.77
CA ARG A 431 0.38 27.97 13.30
C ARG A 431 1.83 27.95 13.78
N ALA A 432 2.57 29.03 13.54
CA ALA A 432 3.97 29.13 13.96
C ALA A 432 4.12 28.97 15.47
N ARG A 433 3.30 29.67 16.29
CA ARG A 433 3.34 29.53 17.75
C ARG A 433 3.06 28.11 18.21
N GLN A 434 2.05 27.47 17.65
CA GLN A 434 1.70 26.08 18.01
C GLN A 434 2.81 25.09 17.60
N LEU A 435 3.40 25.24 16.42
CA LEU A 435 4.50 24.39 15.94
C LEU A 435 5.76 24.58 16.79
N ILE A 436 6.10 25.81 17.14
CA ILE A 436 7.24 26.11 18.03
C ILE A 436 7.02 25.50 19.42
N ALA A 437 5.78 25.54 19.95
CA ALA A 437 5.45 24.96 21.26
C ALA A 437 5.69 23.45 21.33
N ILE A 438 5.51 22.72 20.22
CA ILE A 438 5.72 21.28 20.14
C ILE A 438 7.10 20.92 19.55
N ALA A 439 7.96 21.88 19.23
CA ALA A 439 9.35 21.62 18.85
C ALA A 439 10.18 21.19 20.07
N HIS A 440 11.30 20.52 19.83
CA HIS A 440 12.27 20.25 20.90
C HIS A 440 12.69 21.56 21.57
N PRO A 441 12.78 21.63 22.90
CA PRO A 441 13.08 22.88 23.63
C PRO A 441 14.30 23.64 23.12
N ASP A 442 15.37 22.94 22.77
CA ASP A 442 16.64 23.55 22.31
C ASP A 442 16.51 24.36 21.00
N PHE A 443 15.44 24.16 20.23
CA PHE A 443 15.24 24.84 18.95
C PHE A 443 14.16 25.93 18.99
N ARG A 444 13.43 26.07 20.10
CA ARG A 444 12.27 26.99 20.18
C ARG A 444 12.67 28.46 20.02
N ASP A 445 13.79 28.87 20.62
CA ASP A 445 14.28 30.23 20.55
C ASP A 445 14.73 30.58 19.13
N GLU A 446 15.47 29.71 18.46
CA GLU A 446 15.85 29.85 17.06
C GLU A 446 14.64 29.97 16.14
N LEU A 447 13.67 29.05 16.28
CA LEU A 447 12.44 29.07 15.49
C LEU A 447 11.62 30.33 15.72
N THR A 448 11.57 30.84 16.96
CA THR A 448 10.90 32.08 17.33
C THR A 448 11.58 33.27 16.68
N PHE A 449 12.91 33.34 16.73
CA PHE A 449 13.70 34.37 16.09
C PHE A 449 13.44 34.41 14.57
N GLU A 450 13.53 33.26 13.91
CA GLU A 450 13.28 33.16 12.47
C GLU A 450 11.83 33.49 12.09
N ALA A 451 10.84 33.10 12.91
CA ALA A 451 9.45 33.48 12.70
C ALA A 451 9.22 35.00 12.75
N LYS A 452 9.86 35.69 13.71
CA LYS A 452 9.81 37.16 13.83
C LYS A 452 10.53 37.82 12.66
N LYS A 453 11.76 37.41 12.35
CA LYS A 453 12.55 37.90 11.22
C LYS A 453 11.79 37.84 9.88
N ARG A 454 10.98 36.77 9.70
CA ARG A 454 10.13 36.56 8.51
C ARG A 454 8.78 37.31 8.57
N GLY A 455 8.49 38.03 9.64
CA GLY A 455 7.21 38.71 9.84
C GLY A 455 6.00 37.79 10.01
N ILE A 456 6.23 36.51 10.37
CA ILE A 456 5.16 35.54 10.65
C ILE A 456 4.57 35.80 12.04
N MET A 457 5.40 36.22 12.97
CA MET A 457 5.05 36.55 14.35
C MET A 457 5.55 38.00 14.67
N VAL A 458 4.80 38.66 15.53
CA VAL A 458 5.16 39.97 16.07
C VAL A 458 5.83 39.82 17.42
#